data_1516335faa8a0ba3aa9599fc974c685e
#
_entry.id   1516335faa8a0ba3aa9599fc974c685e
#
_cell.length_a   1.000
_cell.length_b   1.000
_cell.length_c   1.000
_cell.angle_alpha   90.00
_cell.angle_beta   90.00
_cell.angle_gamma   90.00
#
_symmetry.space_group_name_H-M   'P 1'
#
loop_
_entity.id
_entity.type
_entity.pdbx_description
1 polymer ?
#
loop_
_entity_poly.entity_id
_entity_poly.type
_entity_poly.pdbx_seq_one_letter_code
_entity_poly.pdbx_strand_id
1 'polypeptide(L)'
;MSEPPLRLLHSEATMSQVKLERFRAMATAELIESLRPGQTGGLITRPDGTVLEGHHRLVILRERGIDIDGLPREVLPREDGV
;
A
#
# COMPACT_ATOMS: atom_id res chain seq x y z
N MET A 1 6.41 -14.61 -13.54
CA MET A 1 5.31 -13.68 -13.79
C MET A 1 5.34 -12.59 -12.73
N SER A 2 5.12 -11.36 -13.15
CA SER A 2 5.04 -10.26 -12.19
C SER A 2 3.68 -10.23 -11.52
N GLU A 3 3.64 -9.70 -10.31
CA GLU A 3 2.40 -9.51 -9.60
C GLU A 3 1.53 -8.45 -10.29
N PRO A 4 0.20 -8.52 -10.16
CA PRO A 4 -0.66 -7.50 -10.76
C PRO A 4 -0.41 -6.13 -10.14
N PRO A 5 -0.68 -5.06 -10.88
CA PRO A 5 -0.55 -3.71 -10.33
C PRO A 5 -1.41 -3.53 -9.09
N LEU A 6 -0.96 -2.66 -8.19
CA LEU A 6 -1.73 -2.34 -6.99
C LEU A 6 -2.97 -1.53 -7.37
N ARG A 7 -4.10 -1.90 -6.79
CA ARG A 7 -5.37 -1.22 -7.01
C ARG A 7 -5.81 -0.58 -5.70
N LEU A 8 -5.84 0.75 -5.70
CA LEU A 8 -6.26 1.50 -4.52
C LEU A 8 -7.78 1.63 -4.53
N LEU A 9 -8.41 1.25 -3.43
CA LEU A 9 -9.87 1.29 -3.31
C LEU A 9 -10.40 2.70 -3.07
N HIS A 10 -9.57 3.58 -2.53
CA HIS A 10 -10.00 4.94 -2.17
C HIS A 10 -9.21 5.97 -2.94
N SER A 11 -9.90 7.03 -3.38
CA SER A 11 -9.22 8.17 -3.96
C SER A 11 -8.60 9.01 -2.85
N GLU A 12 -7.61 9.83 -3.20
CA GLU A 12 -6.98 10.73 -2.25
C GLU A 12 -8.01 11.65 -1.58
N ALA A 13 -9.03 12.05 -2.32
CA ALA A 13 -10.06 12.96 -1.79
C ALA A 13 -10.87 12.36 -0.65
N THR A 14 -10.96 11.02 -0.59
CA THR A 14 -11.72 10.33 0.46
C THR A 14 -10.85 9.83 1.61
N MET A 15 -9.53 10.04 1.51
CA MET A 15 -8.60 9.63 2.57
C MET A 15 -8.52 10.67 3.67
N SER A 16 -8.14 10.22 4.86
CA SER A 16 -7.94 11.12 6.00
C SER A 16 -6.76 12.05 5.73
N GLN A 17 -7.02 13.36 5.69
CA GLN A 17 -5.96 14.34 5.47
C GLN A 17 -4.95 14.38 6.63
N VAL A 18 -5.43 14.15 7.85
CA VAL A 18 -4.54 14.08 9.02
C VAL A 18 -3.54 12.95 8.87
N LYS A 19 -4.00 11.77 8.44
CA LYS A 19 -3.13 10.62 8.23
C LYS A 19 -2.16 10.86 7.07
N LEU A 20 -2.65 11.46 5.98
CA LEU A 20 -1.80 11.77 4.85
C LEU A 20 -0.67 12.72 5.24
N GLU A 21 -0.98 13.77 5.99
CA GLU A 21 0.04 14.71 6.43
C GLU A 21 1.07 14.06 7.36
N ARG A 22 0.60 13.19 8.25
CA ARG A 22 1.49 12.45 9.14
C ARG A 22 2.48 11.62 8.35
N PHE A 23 2.00 10.89 7.34
CA PHE A 23 2.88 10.06 6.51
C PHE A 23 3.76 10.90 5.59
N ARG A 24 3.29 12.08 5.14
CA ARG A 24 4.11 12.99 4.35
C ARG A 24 5.32 13.51 5.12
N ALA A 25 5.24 13.53 6.44
CA ALA A 25 6.36 13.94 7.27
C ALA A 25 7.43 12.85 7.40
N MET A 26 7.14 11.62 6.96
CA MET A 26 8.09 10.52 7.04
C MET A 26 9.00 10.49 5.81
N ALA A 27 10.22 10.02 6.01
CA ALA A 27 11.14 9.80 4.90
C ALA A 27 10.64 8.66 4.01
N THR A 28 10.97 8.71 2.73
CA THR A 28 10.60 7.67 1.77
C THR A 28 11.03 6.28 2.23
N ALA A 29 12.27 6.16 2.70
CA ALA A 29 12.78 4.87 3.18
C ALA A 29 11.99 4.34 4.37
N GLU A 30 11.55 5.23 5.27
CA GLU A 30 10.74 4.83 6.41
C GLU A 30 9.37 4.33 5.99
N LEU A 31 8.76 5.00 5.00
CA LEU A 31 7.46 4.56 4.47
C LEU A 31 7.58 3.18 3.83
N ILE A 32 8.59 2.98 3.01
CA ILE A 32 8.81 1.69 2.35
C ILE A 32 9.05 0.60 3.38
N GLU A 33 9.89 0.87 4.37
CA GLU A 33 10.19 -0.11 5.41
C GLU A 33 8.94 -0.48 6.22
N SER A 34 8.08 0.49 6.52
CA SER A 34 6.85 0.25 7.28
C SER A 34 5.83 -0.58 6.51
N LEU A 35 5.96 -0.63 5.18
CA LEU A 35 5.06 -1.41 4.32
C LEU A 35 5.53 -2.85 4.10
N ARG A 36 6.69 -3.22 4.61
CA ARG A 36 7.21 -4.58 4.40
C ARG A 36 6.28 -5.62 5.02
N PRO A 37 6.00 -6.71 4.29
CA PRO A 37 5.12 -7.77 4.80
C PRO A 37 5.68 -8.42 6.07
N GLY A 38 4.79 -9.01 6.84
CA GLY A 38 5.18 -9.75 8.03
C GLY A 38 5.23 -8.92 9.31
N GLN A 39 4.87 -7.66 9.23
CA GLN A 39 4.82 -6.78 10.39
C GLN A 39 3.47 -6.06 10.46
N THR A 40 3.14 -5.53 11.62
CA THR A 40 1.91 -4.77 11.81
C THR A 40 1.91 -3.57 10.87
N GLY A 41 0.83 -3.40 10.12
CA GLY A 41 0.71 -2.30 9.19
C GLY A 41 1.41 -2.51 7.85
N GLY A 42 1.96 -3.69 7.59
CA GLY A 42 2.57 -3.98 6.31
C GLY A 42 1.57 -3.96 5.17
N LEU A 43 2.08 -3.91 3.94
CA LEU A 43 1.24 -3.89 2.75
C LEU A 43 0.54 -5.23 2.57
N ILE A 44 -0.79 -5.20 2.54
CA ILE A 44 -1.60 -6.40 2.35
C ILE A 44 -2.53 -6.18 1.17
N THR A 45 -2.55 -7.15 0.27
CA THR A 45 -3.41 -7.08 -0.92
C THR A 45 -4.17 -8.38 -1.13
N ARG A 46 -5.14 -8.33 -2.03
CA ARG A 46 -5.77 -9.53 -2.59
C ARG A 46 -4.94 -10.02 -3.77
N PRO A 47 -5.22 -11.25 -4.26
CA PRO A 47 -4.47 -11.79 -5.42
C PRO A 47 -4.55 -10.91 -6.67
N ASP A 48 -5.61 -10.12 -6.83
CA ASP A 48 -5.75 -9.23 -7.98
C ASP A 48 -5.04 -7.88 -7.81
N GLY A 49 -4.34 -7.68 -6.69
CA GLY A 49 -3.64 -6.44 -6.42
C GLY A 49 -4.42 -5.40 -5.63
N THR A 50 -5.67 -5.70 -5.27
CA THR A 50 -6.48 -4.77 -4.48
C THR A 50 -5.86 -4.56 -3.11
N VAL A 51 -5.57 -3.31 -2.76
CA VAL A 51 -4.90 -2.97 -1.50
C VAL A 51 -5.89 -3.01 -0.35
N LEU A 52 -5.57 -3.78 0.68
CA LEU A 52 -6.38 -3.88 1.89
C LEU A 52 -5.79 -3.06 3.04
N GLU A 53 -4.47 -2.92 3.08
CA GLU A 53 -3.77 -2.14 4.10
C GLU A 53 -2.62 -1.38 3.47
N GLY A 54 -2.45 -0.12 3.85
CA GLY A 54 -1.34 0.69 3.36
C GLY A 54 -1.71 1.76 2.34
N HIS A 55 -3.01 2.03 2.12
CA HIS A 55 -3.48 3.00 1.12
C HIS A 55 -2.79 4.36 1.22
N HIS A 56 -2.79 4.96 2.41
CA HIS A 56 -2.27 6.32 2.60
C HIS A 56 -0.80 6.41 2.23
N ARG A 57 -0.01 5.44 2.69
CA ARG A 57 1.43 5.43 2.42
C ARG A 57 1.72 5.21 0.95
N LEU A 58 0.94 4.35 0.28
CA LEU A 58 1.10 4.11 -1.15
C LEU A 58 0.81 5.36 -1.97
N VAL A 59 -0.23 6.12 -1.61
CA VAL A 59 -0.55 7.37 -2.28
C VAL A 59 0.63 8.34 -2.20
N ILE A 60 1.23 8.46 -1.02
CA ILE A 60 2.35 9.38 -0.82
C ILE A 60 3.57 8.94 -1.60
N LEU A 61 3.88 7.64 -1.58
CA LEU A 61 5.02 7.13 -2.35
C LEU A 61 4.82 7.36 -3.85
N ARG A 62 3.60 7.17 -4.35
CA ARG A 62 3.30 7.41 -5.75
C ARG A 62 3.47 8.89 -6.10
N GLU A 63 3.04 9.79 -5.21
CA GLU A 63 3.27 11.24 -5.39
C GLU A 63 4.75 11.57 -5.53
N ARG A 64 5.60 10.81 -4.84
CA ARG A 64 7.06 11.02 -4.87
C ARG A 64 7.74 10.36 -6.07
N GLY A 65 6.96 9.75 -6.95
CA GLY A 65 7.52 9.09 -8.13
C GLY A 65 8.07 7.69 -7.88
N ILE A 66 7.74 7.08 -6.75
CA ILE A 66 8.18 5.73 -6.43
C ILE A 66 7.27 4.72 -7.14
N ASP A 67 7.87 3.69 -7.76
CA ASP A 67 7.11 2.61 -8.36
C ASP A 67 6.57 1.70 -7.26
N ILE A 68 5.31 1.90 -6.88
CA ILE A 68 4.70 1.14 -5.80
C ILE A 68 4.37 -0.29 -6.21
N ASP A 69 4.23 -0.57 -7.49
CA ASP A 69 3.87 -1.91 -7.96
C ASP A 69 5.01 -2.92 -7.75
N GLY A 70 6.23 -2.44 -7.58
CA GLY A 70 7.38 -3.28 -7.29
C GLY A 70 7.62 -3.55 -5.82
N LEU A 71 6.82 -2.96 -4.93
CA LEU A 71 7.01 -3.16 -3.50
C LEU A 71 6.55 -4.56 -3.08
N PRO A 72 7.25 -5.19 -2.12
CA PRO A 72 6.81 -6.48 -1.60
C PRO A 72 5.46 -6.33 -0.90
N ARG A 73 4.63 -7.35 -1.03
CA ARG A 73 3.28 -7.35 -0.48
C ARG A 73 2.95 -8.70 0.12
N GLU A 74 2.06 -8.69 1.12
CA GLU A 74 1.46 -9.91 1.61
C GLU A 74 0.15 -10.09 0.86
N VAL A 75 -0.05 -11.24 0.24
CA VAL A 75 -1.26 -11.53 -0.52
C VAL A 75 -2.14 -12.46 0.29
N LEU A 76 -3.36 -11.99 0.59
CA LEU A 76 -4.33 -12.82 1.30
C LEU A 76 -5.11 -13.65 0.28
N PRO A 77 -5.31 -14.93 0.55
CA PRO A 77 -6.12 -15.77 -0.33
C PRO A 77 -7.57 -15.30 -0.32
N ARG A 78 -8.28 -15.58 -1.41
CA ARG A 78 -9.70 -15.26 -1.51
C ARG A 78 -10.48 -16.18 -0.58
N GLU A 79 -11.40 -15.61 0.18
CA GLU A 79 -12.19 -16.39 1.14
C GLU A 79 -13.08 -17.43 0.45
N ASP A 80 -13.63 -17.07 -0.68
CA ASP A 80 -14.52 -17.95 -1.44
C ASP A 80 -13.78 -18.99 -2.26
N GLY A 81 -12.46 -18.91 -2.29
CA GLY A 81 -11.64 -19.85 -3.03
C GLY A 81 -11.08 -20.99 -2.19
N VAL A 82 -11.50 -21.05 -0.96
CA VAL A 82 -11.00 -22.05 -0.02
C VAL A 82 -11.77 -23.34 -0.14
#